data_d856445afc18bee67d8fdd2ed6a53678
#
_entry.id   d856445afc18bee67d8fdd2ed6a53678
#
_cell.length_a   1.000
_cell.length_b   1.000
_cell.length_c   1.000
_cell.angle_alpha   90.00
_cell.angle_beta   90.00
_cell.angle_gamma   90.00
#
_symmetry.space_group_name_H-M   'P 1'
#
loop_
_entity.id
_entity.type
_entity.pdbx_description
1 polymer ?
#
loop_
_entity_poly.entity_id
_entity_poly.type
_entity_poly.pdbx_seq_one_letter_code
_entity_poly.pdbx_strand_id
1 'polypeptide(L)'
;MADSPGVSEAPTLEITGSRSLPAWLETQGVSLAFTTYQAGKLFFVGSQNNGRLSIFERTFARSMGLWANDQTMWMSSLYQLWRFENALDPGSVHDGYDRLYVPRVGYTTGDVDAHDVVVEDSGRVLFVSTMLNCIATLSETRSLKPVWKPPFISKIIPEDRCHLNGLATRDGEARYATSVSRTDVIDGWREHRRDGGCVIDITTNEIVATGLSMPHSPRWHGGKLWLLNAGTGEFGFIDPDSGKFEPVAFCPGFLRGLAFHGDYAVVGMSGPRHDGTFSGLELEERLAKLE
;
A
#
# COMPACT_ATOMS: atom_id res chain seq x y z
N MET A 1 -29.82 28.78 -33.95
CA MET A 1 -29.30 27.42 -33.66
C MET A 1 -28.11 27.62 -32.75
N ALA A 2 -28.23 27.25 -31.51
CA ALA A 2 -27.12 27.35 -30.56
C ALA A 2 -26.29 26.10 -30.69
N ASP A 3 -24.99 26.26 -30.97
CA ASP A 3 -24.00 25.16 -30.96
C ASP A 3 -23.97 24.52 -29.57
N SER A 4 -24.24 23.23 -29.52
CA SER A 4 -24.03 22.43 -28.32
C SER A 4 -22.53 22.36 -28.00
N PRO A 5 -22.10 22.66 -26.75
CA PRO A 5 -20.69 22.52 -26.42
C PRO A 5 -20.27 21.03 -26.58
N GLY A 6 -19.22 20.84 -27.38
CA GLY A 6 -18.66 19.52 -27.61
C GLY A 6 -18.32 18.82 -26.29
N VAL A 7 -18.84 17.62 -26.09
CA VAL A 7 -18.43 16.73 -24.98
C VAL A 7 -16.96 16.41 -25.21
N SER A 8 -16.06 16.93 -24.39
CA SER A 8 -14.67 16.50 -24.40
C SER A 8 -14.65 15.01 -24.04
N GLU A 9 -14.17 14.17 -24.93
CA GLU A 9 -13.95 12.76 -24.61
C GLU A 9 -13.05 12.65 -23.37
N ALA A 10 -13.53 11.91 -22.38
CA ALA A 10 -12.71 11.63 -21.20
C ALA A 10 -11.42 10.93 -21.65
N PRO A 11 -10.26 11.27 -21.07
CA PRO A 11 -9.00 10.65 -21.47
C PRO A 11 -9.10 9.13 -21.30
N THR A 12 -8.83 8.40 -22.37
CA THR A 12 -8.82 6.93 -22.37
C THR A 12 -7.65 6.43 -21.54
N LEU A 13 -7.91 5.54 -20.61
CA LEU A 13 -6.85 4.91 -19.83
C LEU A 13 -6.04 3.98 -20.75
N GLU A 14 -4.78 4.35 -21.00
CA GLU A 14 -3.85 3.52 -21.74
C GLU A 14 -3.03 2.66 -20.76
N ILE A 15 -2.98 1.35 -21.00
CA ILE A 15 -2.24 0.41 -20.16
C ILE A 15 -1.28 -0.36 -21.08
N THR A 16 0.01 -0.27 -20.74
CA THR A 16 1.08 -0.99 -21.44
C THR A 16 1.73 -2.00 -20.50
N GLY A 17 2.15 -3.13 -21.04
CA GLY A 17 2.88 -4.16 -20.29
C GLY A 17 4.10 -4.64 -21.07
N SER A 18 5.13 -5.11 -20.37
CA SER A 18 6.24 -5.79 -21.02
C SER A 18 5.76 -7.04 -21.75
N ARG A 19 6.43 -7.44 -22.83
CA ARG A 19 6.07 -8.63 -23.62
C ARG A 19 6.11 -9.92 -22.80
N SER A 20 6.95 -9.97 -21.77
CA SER A 20 7.12 -11.13 -20.90
C SER A 20 6.12 -11.21 -19.74
N LEU A 21 5.41 -10.12 -19.43
CA LEU A 21 4.51 -10.11 -18.26
C LEU A 21 3.37 -11.13 -18.35
N PRO A 22 2.64 -11.31 -19.48
CA PRO A 22 1.59 -12.32 -19.57
C PRO A 22 2.13 -13.74 -19.34
N ALA A 23 3.26 -14.07 -19.98
CA ALA A 23 3.90 -15.38 -19.82
C ALA A 23 4.40 -15.63 -18.39
N TRP A 24 4.89 -14.59 -17.71
CA TRP A 24 5.29 -14.68 -16.31
C TRP A 24 4.07 -14.96 -15.41
N LEU A 25 2.97 -14.20 -15.57
CA LEU A 25 1.74 -14.40 -14.80
C LEU A 25 1.19 -15.83 -14.98
N GLU A 26 1.18 -16.32 -16.22
CA GLU A 26 0.74 -17.69 -16.56
C GLU A 26 1.66 -18.74 -15.92
N THR A 27 3.00 -18.59 -16.06
CA THR A 27 3.98 -19.53 -15.50
C THR A 27 3.90 -19.58 -13.98
N GLN A 28 3.68 -18.44 -13.32
CA GLN A 28 3.55 -18.37 -11.86
C GLN A 28 2.14 -18.76 -11.37
N GLY A 29 1.15 -18.88 -12.29
CA GLY A 29 -0.24 -19.17 -11.92
C GLY A 29 -0.88 -18.08 -11.06
N VAL A 30 -0.56 -16.80 -11.33
CA VAL A 30 -1.02 -15.67 -10.51
C VAL A 30 -1.64 -14.56 -11.36
N SER A 31 -2.51 -13.79 -10.70
CA SER A 31 -2.93 -12.46 -11.14
C SER A 31 -2.48 -11.42 -10.11
N LEU A 32 -2.32 -10.18 -10.55
CA LEU A 32 -1.96 -9.06 -9.68
C LEU A 32 -3.20 -8.24 -9.35
N ALA A 33 -3.36 -7.87 -8.08
CA ALA A 33 -4.33 -6.86 -7.65
C ALA A 33 -3.57 -5.68 -7.04
N PHE A 34 -3.92 -4.46 -7.41
CA PHE A 34 -3.33 -3.25 -6.84
C PHE A 34 -4.30 -2.07 -6.86
N THR A 35 -4.05 -1.13 -5.98
CA THR A 35 -4.83 0.10 -5.84
C THR A 35 -4.06 1.31 -6.38
N THR A 36 -4.80 2.34 -6.79
CA THR A 36 -4.22 3.63 -7.17
C THR A 36 -4.88 4.75 -6.38
N TYR A 37 -4.09 5.55 -5.67
CA TYR A 37 -4.60 6.60 -4.79
C TYR A 37 -5.30 7.72 -5.54
N GLN A 38 -4.62 8.37 -6.51
CA GLN A 38 -5.13 9.54 -7.21
C GLN A 38 -6.27 9.20 -8.16
N ALA A 39 -6.12 8.14 -8.95
CA ALA A 39 -7.16 7.70 -9.88
C ALA A 39 -8.30 6.95 -9.16
N GLY A 40 -8.12 6.57 -7.90
CA GLY A 40 -9.14 5.87 -7.11
C GLY A 40 -9.57 4.57 -7.78
N LYS A 41 -8.64 3.72 -8.17
CA LYS A 41 -8.92 2.47 -8.89
C LYS A 41 -8.37 1.25 -8.14
N LEU A 42 -9.13 0.18 -8.18
CA LEU A 42 -8.67 -1.17 -7.91
C LEU A 42 -8.52 -1.89 -9.26
N PHE A 43 -7.31 -2.34 -9.54
CA PHE A 43 -6.99 -3.09 -10.75
C PHE A 43 -6.79 -4.56 -10.44
N PHE A 44 -7.23 -5.40 -11.37
CA PHE A 44 -6.82 -6.80 -11.49
C PHE A 44 -6.14 -6.99 -12.85
N VAL A 45 -4.95 -7.57 -12.85
CA VAL A 45 -4.15 -7.84 -14.05
C VAL A 45 -3.82 -9.33 -14.07
N GLY A 46 -4.29 -10.00 -15.10
CA GLY A 46 -4.05 -11.43 -15.33
C GLY A 46 -3.59 -11.70 -16.76
N SER A 47 -3.37 -12.98 -17.07
CA SER A 47 -3.10 -13.46 -18.42
C SER A 47 -4.36 -14.07 -19.04
N GLN A 48 -4.51 -13.93 -20.36
CA GLN A 48 -5.49 -14.66 -21.17
C GLN A 48 -4.82 -15.84 -21.87
N ASN A 49 -5.59 -16.86 -22.22
CA ASN A 49 -5.12 -18.04 -22.94
C ASN A 49 -4.44 -17.74 -24.31
N ASN A 50 -4.62 -16.54 -24.84
CA ASN A 50 -3.98 -16.07 -26.07
C ASN A 50 -2.66 -15.32 -25.83
N GLY A 51 -2.11 -15.34 -24.63
CA GLY A 51 -0.86 -14.67 -24.25
C GLY A 51 -0.97 -13.14 -24.10
N ARG A 52 -2.20 -12.59 -24.02
CA ARG A 52 -2.43 -11.16 -23.80
C ARG A 52 -2.73 -10.88 -22.32
N LEU A 53 -2.48 -9.64 -21.89
CA LEU A 53 -2.95 -9.19 -20.57
C LEU A 53 -4.47 -9.07 -20.55
N SER A 54 -5.05 -9.49 -19.44
CA SER A 54 -6.43 -9.17 -19.06
C SER A 54 -6.38 -8.13 -17.98
N ILE A 55 -7.18 -7.08 -18.14
CA ILE A 55 -7.22 -5.98 -17.20
C ILE A 55 -8.67 -5.70 -16.84
N PHE A 56 -8.94 -5.72 -15.54
CA PHE A 56 -10.23 -5.37 -14.99
C PHE A 56 -10.05 -4.29 -13.94
N GLU A 57 -10.88 -3.28 -13.93
CA GLU A 57 -10.79 -2.20 -12.94
C GLU A 57 -12.15 -1.78 -12.40
N ARG A 58 -12.13 -1.24 -11.18
CA ARG A 58 -13.30 -0.60 -10.53
C ARG A 58 -12.84 0.64 -9.77
N THR A 59 -13.72 1.62 -9.72
CA THR A 59 -13.45 2.89 -9.05
C THR A 59 -13.85 2.84 -7.57
N PHE A 60 -12.89 3.20 -6.72
CA PHE A 60 -13.07 3.41 -5.29
C PHE A 60 -12.27 4.65 -4.89
N ALA A 61 -12.93 5.68 -4.41
CA ALA A 61 -12.26 6.94 -4.08
C ALA A 61 -11.09 6.72 -3.10
N ARG A 62 -9.90 7.20 -3.46
CA ARG A 62 -8.67 7.13 -2.64
C ARG A 62 -8.37 5.71 -2.13
N SER A 63 -8.49 4.70 -2.97
CA SER A 63 -8.13 3.33 -2.58
C SER A 63 -6.62 3.20 -2.35
N MET A 64 -6.21 2.59 -1.23
CA MET A 64 -4.81 2.45 -0.81
C MET A 64 -4.48 1.06 -0.29
N GLY A 65 -4.59 0.83 1.02
CA GLY A 65 -4.25 -0.44 1.64
C GLY A 65 -5.01 -1.61 1.03
N LEU A 66 -4.31 -2.69 0.71
CA LEU A 66 -4.87 -3.89 0.11
C LEU A 66 -4.23 -5.13 0.74
N TRP A 67 -5.06 -6.05 1.18
CA TRP A 67 -4.68 -7.38 1.65
C TRP A 67 -5.60 -8.42 1.01
N ALA A 68 -5.07 -9.56 0.61
CA ALA A 68 -5.86 -10.64 0.03
C ALA A 68 -5.30 -12.02 0.35
N ASN A 69 -6.19 -12.99 0.39
CA ASN A 69 -5.91 -14.41 0.31
C ASN A 69 -6.87 -15.07 -0.72
N ASP A 70 -6.89 -16.39 -0.79
CA ASP A 70 -7.70 -17.12 -1.77
C ASP A 70 -9.20 -16.87 -1.66
N GLN A 71 -9.71 -16.48 -0.51
CA GLN A 71 -11.15 -16.35 -0.24
C GLN A 71 -11.58 -14.90 -0.04
N THR A 72 -10.76 -14.11 0.63
CA THR A 72 -11.15 -12.77 1.11
C THR A 72 -10.12 -11.74 0.66
N MET A 73 -10.60 -10.56 0.30
CA MET A 73 -9.77 -9.39 0.07
C MET A 73 -10.29 -8.22 0.90
N TRP A 74 -9.37 -7.48 1.52
CA TRP A 74 -9.65 -6.25 2.25
C TRP A 74 -8.97 -5.07 1.57
N MET A 75 -9.70 -3.96 1.43
CA MET A 75 -9.20 -2.75 0.80
C MET A 75 -9.68 -1.51 1.55
N SER A 76 -8.77 -0.57 1.78
CA SER A 76 -9.15 0.76 2.27
C SER A 76 -9.57 1.69 1.12
N SER A 77 -10.53 2.54 1.39
CA SER A 77 -10.94 3.65 0.52
C SER A 77 -11.14 4.91 1.36
N LEU A 78 -11.55 6.03 0.75
CA LEU A 78 -11.69 7.34 1.41
C LEU A 78 -12.44 7.27 2.75
N TYR A 79 -13.58 6.57 2.80
CA TYR A 79 -14.45 6.54 3.97
C TYR A 79 -14.75 5.14 4.49
N GLN A 80 -14.20 4.09 3.86
CA GLN A 80 -14.61 2.71 4.15
C GLN A 80 -13.44 1.74 4.05
N LEU A 81 -13.52 0.69 4.87
CA LEU A 81 -12.84 -0.58 4.64
C LEU A 81 -13.82 -1.53 3.97
N TRP A 82 -13.45 -1.99 2.79
CA TRP A 82 -14.22 -2.94 1.99
C TRP A 82 -13.73 -4.35 2.23
N ARG A 83 -14.68 -5.25 2.46
CA ARG A 83 -14.46 -6.69 2.44
C ARG A 83 -15.08 -7.28 1.18
N PHE A 84 -14.26 -7.96 0.41
CA PHE A 84 -14.65 -8.72 -0.76
C PHE A 84 -14.51 -10.20 -0.45
N GLU A 85 -15.40 -11.01 -1.01
CA GLU A 85 -15.32 -12.47 -0.93
C GLU A 85 -15.23 -13.06 -2.32
N ASN A 86 -14.44 -14.13 -2.48
CA ASN A 86 -14.49 -14.94 -3.68
C ASN A 86 -15.87 -15.59 -3.80
N ALA A 87 -16.57 -15.30 -4.89
CA ALA A 87 -17.94 -15.79 -5.13
C ALA A 87 -17.97 -17.14 -5.85
N LEU A 88 -16.81 -17.70 -6.21
CA LEU A 88 -16.74 -18.99 -6.89
C LEU A 88 -16.59 -20.12 -5.90
N ASP A 89 -17.31 -21.21 -6.17
CA ASP A 89 -17.10 -22.48 -5.48
C ASP A 89 -15.70 -23.06 -5.82
N PRO A 90 -15.09 -23.86 -4.92
CA PRO A 90 -13.82 -24.51 -5.18
C PRO A 90 -13.81 -25.28 -6.52
N GLY A 91 -12.82 -24.98 -7.36
CA GLY A 91 -12.66 -25.59 -8.68
C GLY A 91 -13.51 -24.98 -9.79
N SER A 92 -14.40 -24.01 -9.48
CA SER A 92 -15.15 -23.27 -10.48
C SER A 92 -14.31 -22.16 -11.11
N VAL A 93 -14.68 -21.79 -12.34
CA VAL A 93 -14.06 -20.68 -13.08
C VAL A 93 -15.13 -19.74 -13.65
N HIS A 94 -14.78 -18.47 -13.74
CA HIS A 94 -15.59 -17.43 -14.39
C HIS A 94 -14.70 -16.66 -15.36
N ASP A 95 -15.11 -16.63 -16.63
CA ASP A 95 -14.34 -16.02 -17.73
C ASP A 95 -12.87 -16.48 -17.82
N GLY A 96 -12.60 -17.74 -17.41
CA GLY A 96 -11.26 -18.33 -17.41
C GLY A 96 -10.44 -18.08 -16.14
N TYR A 97 -10.99 -17.39 -15.14
CA TYR A 97 -10.35 -17.11 -13.85
C TYR A 97 -10.95 -17.94 -12.73
N ASP A 98 -10.13 -18.35 -11.79
CA ASP A 98 -10.49 -19.15 -10.63
C ASP A 98 -10.86 -18.30 -9.39
N ARG A 99 -10.92 -16.98 -9.55
CA ARG A 99 -11.32 -16.04 -8.49
C ARG A 99 -12.25 -14.96 -9.04
N LEU A 100 -13.31 -14.68 -8.28
CA LEU A 100 -14.24 -13.58 -8.52
C LEU A 100 -14.53 -12.87 -7.21
N TYR A 101 -13.74 -11.85 -6.89
CA TYR A 101 -13.91 -11.06 -5.68
C TYR A 101 -15.07 -10.08 -5.81
N VAL A 102 -16.10 -10.26 -4.97
CA VAL A 102 -17.30 -9.43 -4.97
C VAL A 102 -17.38 -8.67 -3.63
N PRO A 103 -17.61 -7.35 -3.64
CA PRO A 103 -17.75 -6.58 -2.41
C PRO A 103 -18.97 -7.08 -1.62
N ARG A 104 -18.78 -7.39 -0.34
CA ARG A 104 -19.84 -7.90 0.54
C ARG A 104 -20.16 -6.96 1.68
N VAL A 105 -19.15 -6.31 2.26
CA VAL A 105 -19.33 -5.43 3.41
C VAL A 105 -18.48 -4.19 3.24
N GLY A 106 -19.04 -3.02 3.55
CA GLY A 106 -18.32 -1.76 3.68
C GLY A 106 -18.43 -1.25 5.11
N TYR A 107 -17.32 -1.21 5.84
CA TYR A 107 -17.26 -0.63 7.18
C TYR A 107 -16.92 0.85 7.08
N THR A 108 -17.82 1.73 7.48
CA THR A 108 -17.61 3.17 7.42
C THR A 108 -16.67 3.62 8.54
N THR A 109 -15.52 4.15 8.14
CA THR A 109 -14.46 4.63 9.05
C THR A 109 -14.43 6.16 9.18
N GLY A 110 -15.01 6.88 8.24
CA GLY A 110 -14.72 8.27 7.99
C GLY A 110 -13.40 8.46 7.25
N ASP A 111 -13.01 9.71 6.99
CA ASP A 111 -11.71 10.02 6.39
C ASP A 111 -10.61 9.91 7.44
N VAL A 112 -9.98 8.75 7.48
CA VAL A 112 -8.89 8.42 8.42
C VAL A 112 -7.56 8.20 7.72
N ASP A 113 -7.55 8.41 6.41
CA ASP A 113 -6.39 8.22 5.52
C ASP A 113 -5.73 6.85 5.75
N ALA A 114 -6.52 5.78 5.52
CA ALA A 114 -6.10 4.41 5.84
C ALA A 114 -5.10 3.89 4.80
N HIS A 115 -3.80 3.94 5.13
CA HIS A 115 -2.69 3.67 4.21
C HIS A 115 -2.38 2.19 3.99
N ASP A 116 -2.54 1.35 4.99
CA ASP A 116 -2.24 -0.09 4.89
C ASP A 116 -3.28 -0.91 5.66
N VAL A 117 -3.48 -2.15 5.22
CA VAL A 117 -4.41 -3.11 5.82
C VAL A 117 -3.71 -4.45 5.93
N VAL A 118 -3.83 -5.10 7.08
CA VAL A 118 -3.38 -6.47 7.31
C VAL A 118 -4.47 -7.28 8.02
N VAL A 119 -4.45 -8.59 7.81
CA VAL A 119 -5.29 -9.52 8.55
C VAL A 119 -4.38 -10.51 9.26
N GLU A 120 -4.55 -10.63 10.57
CA GLU A 120 -3.83 -11.59 11.39
C GLU A 120 -4.38 -13.02 11.22
N ASP A 121 -3.64 -14.03 11.59
CA ASP A 121 -4.08 -15.43 11.55
C ASP A 121 -5.32 -15.68 12.42
N SER A 122 -5.54 -14.85 13.43
CA SER A 122 -6.77 -14.82 14.23
C SER A 122 -8.01 -14.35 13.45
N GLY A 123 -7.83 -13.83 12.23
CA GLY A 123 -8.85 -13.17 11.43
C GLY A 123 -9.10 -11.71 11.82
N ARG A 124 -8.34 -11.16 12.78
CA ARG A 124 -8.46 -9.75 13.16
C ARG A 124 -7.91 -8.86 12.05
N VAL A 125 -8.75 -7.92 11.59
CA VAL A 125 -8.38 -6.92 10.58
C VAL A 125 -7.79 -5.72 11.29
N LEU A 126 -6.60 -5.32 10.88
CA LEU A 126 -5.92 -4.12 11.35
C LEU A 126 -5.62 -3.20 10.17
N PHE A 127 -5.69 -1.90 10.42
CA PHE A 127 -5.34 -0.90 9.41
C PHE A 127 -4.62 0.29 10.04
N VAL A 128 -3.79 0.91 9.23
CA VAL A 128 -3.05 2.11 9.63
C VAL A 128 -3.90 3.34 9.35
N SER A 129 -4.27 4.08 10.39
CA SER A 129 -4.87 5.40 10.26
C SER A 129 -3.79 6.46 10.35
N THR A 130 -3.39 7.01 9.22
CA THR A 130 -2.38 8.08 9.13
C THR A 130 -2.89 9.36 9.78
N MET A 131 -4.13 9.72 9.49
CA MET A 131 -4.76 10.92 10.06
C MET A 131 -4.80 10.87 11.59
N LEU A 132 -5.05 9.71 12.20
CA LEU A 132 -5.12 9.55 13.65
C LEU A 132 -3.80 9.09 14.28
N ASN A 133 -2.76 8.84 13.48
CA ASN A 133 -1.45 8.33 13.92
C ASN A 133 -1.56 7.05 14.78
N CYS A 134 -2.40 6.12 14.36
CA CYS A 134 -2.62 4.89 15.10
C CYS A 134 -2.87 3.68 14.18
N ILE A 135 -2.67 2.50 14.74
CA ILE A 135 -3.22 1.27 14.19
C ILE A 135 -4.59 1.07 14.83
N ALA A 136 -5.57 0.75 14.01
CA ALA A 136 -6.94 0.55 14.43
C ALA A 136 -7.51 -0.76 13.91
N THR A 137 -8.61 -1.20 14.49
CA THR A 137 -9.40 -2.35 14.04
C THR A 137 -10.86 -1.95 13.85
N LEU A 138 -11.64 -2.84 13.26
CA LEU A 138 -13.07 -2.68 13.07
C LEU A 138 -13.79 -2.55 14.41
N SER A 139 -14.94 -1.87 14.38
CA SER A 139 -15.83 -1.73 15.53
C SER A 139 -17.29 -1.77 15.05
N GLU A 140 -18.13 -2.48 15.76
CA GLU A 140 -19.57 -2.53 15.47
C GLU A 140 -20.32 -1.29 15.98
N THR A 141 -19.73 -0.57 16.94
CA THR A 141 -20.39 0.56 17.61
C THR A 141 -19.73 1.91 17.40
N ARG A 142 -18.58 1.93 16.73
CA ARG A 142 -17.78 3.14 16.42
C ARG A 142 -17.23 3.04 15.02
N SER A 143 -16.79 4.14 14.45
CA SER A 143 -16.12 4.17 13.14
C SER A 143 -14.86 3.31 13.10
N LEU A 144 -14.14 3.23 14.22
CA LEU A 144 -12.97 2.38 14.42
C LEU A 144 -12.66 2.23 15.91
N LYS A 145 -11.79 1.25 16.24
CA LYS A 145 -11.22 1.08 17.58
C LYS A 145 -9.70 1.14 17.48
N PRO A 146 -9.04 2.19 18.00
CA PRO A 146 -7.58 2.23 18.09
C PRO A 146 -7.07 1.06 18.95
N VAL A 147 -6.00 0.42 18.51
CA VAL A 147 -5.36 -0.70 19.23
C VAL A 147 -3.93 -0.39 19.63
N TRP A 148 -3.26 0.49 18.89
CA TRP A 148 -1.90 0.92 19.17
C TRP A 148 -1.63 2.30 18.54
N LYS A 149 -0.73 3.07 19.15
CA LYS A 149 -0.15 4.29 18.60
C LYS A 149 1.35 4.34 18.91
N PRO A 150 2.16 5.01 18.09
CA PRO A 150 3.57 5.21 18.40
C PRO A 150 3.77 5.84 19.79
N PRO A 151 4.78 5.42 20.56
CA PRO A 151 5.01 5.92 21.93
C PRO A 151 5.28 7.44 21.98
N PHE A 152 5.79 8.02 20.89
CA PHE A 152 6.05 9.45 20.78
C PHE A 152 4.80 10.28 20.42
N ILE A 153 3.69 9.67 20.05
CA ILE A 153 2.41 10.36 19.81
C ILE A 153 1.66 10.53 21.13
N SER A 154 1.41 11.76 21.53
CA SER A 154 0.76 12.08 22.83
C SER A 154 -0.70 11.68 22.86
N LYS A 155 -1.47 11.96 21.79
CA LYS A 155 -2.92 11.73 21.72
C LYS A 155 -3.38 11.34 20.32
N ILE A 156 -4.50 10.60 20.26
CA ILE A 156 -5.16 10.20 19.02
C ILE A 156 -6.18 11.29 18.67
N ILE A 157 -5.85 12.11 17.67
CA ILE A 157 -6.69 13.17 17.12
C ILE A 157 -6.48 13.25 15.61
N PRO A 158 -7.41 13.84 14.83
CA PRO A 158 -7.32 13.89 13.37
C PRO A 158 -6.31 14.94 12.89
N GLU A 159 -5.06 14.69 13.16
CA GLU A 159 -3.90 15.50 12.77
C GLU A 159 -2.78 14.56 12.32
N ASP A 160 -2.43 14.56 11.04
CA ASP A 160 -1.31 13.78 10.52
C ASP A 160 0.03 14.33 11.07
N ARG A 161 0.50 13.78 12.19
CA ARG A 161 1.69 14.28 12.90
C ARG A 161 2.97 13.60 12.45
N CYS A 162 2.98 12.26 12.44
CA CYS A 162 4.17 11.46 12.12
C CYS A 162 4.10 10.77 10.76
N HIS A 163 2.97 10.81 10.10
CA HIS A 163 2.67 10.10 8.88
C HIS A 163 2.94 8.59 9.00
N LEU A 164 2.23 7.98 9.97
CA LEU A 164 2.22 6.52 10.13
C LEU A 164 1.56 5.90 8.89
N ASN A 165 2.23 4.95 8.19
CA ASN A 165 1.78 4.59 6.85
C ASN A 165 1.86 3.11 6.47
N GLY A 166 2.57 2.28 7.21
CA GLY A 166 2.69 0.87 6.86
C GLY A 166 2.65 -0.06 8.05
N LEU A 167 2.20 -1.30 7.83
CA LEU A 167 2.10 -2.33 8.83
C LEU A 167 2.49 -3.68 8.23
N ALA A 168 3.40 -4.40 8.89
CA ALA A 168 3.77 -5.75 8.54
C ALA A 168 3.34 -6.74 9.62
N THR A 169 2.89 -7.90 9.19
CA THR A 169 2.73 -9.07 10.07
C THR A 169 4.03 -9.86 10.11
N ARG A 170 4.28 -10.52 11.24
CA ARG A 170 5.30 -11.55 11.43
C ARG A 170 4.69 -12.68 12.24
N ASP A 171 4.90 -13.91 11.79
CA ASP A 171 4.36 -15.11 12.45
C ASP A 171 2.84 -15.02 12.68
N GLY A 172 2.11 -14.48 11.68
CA GLY A 172 0.65 -14.33 11.69
C GLY A 172 0.09 -13.17 12.51
N GLU A 173 0.93 -12.38 13.17
CA GLU A 173 0.52 -11.24 14.00
C GLU A 173 1.15 -9.92 13.51
N ALA A 174 0.46 -8.80 13.72
CA ALA A 174 0.98 -7.48 13.41
C ALA A 174 2.20 -7.16 14.27
N ARG A 175 3.31 -6.76 13.63
CA ARG A 175 4.58 -6.62 14.32
C ARG A 175 5.33 -5.33 14.03
N TYR A 176 5.43 -4.90 12.78
CA TYR A 176 6.26 -3.75 12.43
C TYR A 176 5.44 -2.66 11.74
N ALA A 177 5.58 -1.43 12.24
CA ALA A 177 4.97 -0.25 11.63
C ALA A 177 6.04 0.70 11.09
N THR A 178 5.74 1.38 9.97
CA THR A 178 6.58 2.45 9.41
C THR A 178 5.95 3.82 9.62
N SER A 179 6.79 4.82 9.87
CA SER A 179 6.42 6.22 10.04
C SER A 179 7.44 7.11 9.35
N VAL A 180 6.99 8.22 8.73
CA VAL A 180 7.87 9.18 8.04
C VAL A 180 8.69 10.03 9.02
N SER A 181 8.19 10.19 10.24
CA SER A 181 8.95 10.89 11.29
C SER A 181 8.52 10.44 12.68
N ARG A 182 9.19 10.97 13.69
CA ARG A 182 8.83 10.80 15.12
C ARG A 182 8.24 12.06 15.74
N THR A 183 7.76 12.97 14.90
CA THR A 183 7.18 14.23 15.40
C THR A 183 5.78 14.04 15.96
N ASP A 184 5.43 14.81 16.96
CA ASP A 184 4.09 14.90 17.56
C ASP A 184 3.43 16.26 17.28
N VAL A 185 3.82 16.89 16.18
CA VAL A 185 3.30 18.18 15.71
C VAL A 185 2.52 17.97 14.42
N ILE A 186 1.37 18.64 14.28
CA ILE A 186 0.56 18.59 13.06
C ILE A 186 1.40 18.89 11.82
N ASP A 187 1.30 18.03 10.80
CA ASP A 187 2.08 18.09 9.55
C ASP A 187 3.62 18.13 9.73
N GLY A 188 4.13 17.96 10.96
CA GLY A 188 5.55 18.08 11.27
C GLY A 188 6.44 17.07 10.54
N TRP A 189 5.87 15.95 10.10
CA TRP A 189 6.57 14.95 9.29
C TRP A 189 7.12 15.55 7.96
N ARG A 190 6.53 16.61 7.44
CA ARG A 190 6.91 17.21 6.15
C ARG A 190 8.33 17.75 6.15
N GLU A 191 8.81 18.24 7.29
CA GLU A 191 10.18 18.73 7.45
C GLU A 191 11.22 17.60 7.61
N HIS A 192 10.75 16.39 7.94
CA HIS A 192 11.61 15.23 8.24
C HIS A 192 11.56 14.13 7.17
N ARG A 193 11.09 14.46 5.96
CA ARG A 193 10.88 13.46 4.88
C ARG A 193 12.16 12.79 4.40
N ARG A 194 13.34 13.44 4.55
CA ARG A 194 14.61 12.94 4.01
C ARG A 194 15.22 11.81 4.85
N ASP A 195 15.10 11.90 6.17
CA ASP A 195 15.84 11.03 7.11
C ASP A 195 15.12 10.78 8.44
N GLY A 196 13.94 11.36 8.63
CA GLY A 196 13.15 11.22 9.87
C GLY A 196 12.46 9.89 10.03
N GLY A 197 12.40 9.09 8.96
CA GLY A 197 11.64 7.84 8.92
C GLY A 197 12.19 6.76 9.84
N CYS A 198 11.27 5.96 10.38
CA CYS A 198 11.60 4.86 11.27
C CYS A 198 10.69 3.65 11.08
N VAL A 199 11.18 2.52 11.59
CA VAL A 199 10.42 1.29 11.78
C VAL A 199 10.29 1.03 13.27
N ILE A 200 9.08 0.67 13.73
CA ILE A 200 8.75 0.44 15.13
C ILE A 200 8.24 -0.99 15.28
N ASP A 201 8.78 -1.74 16.23
CA ASP A 201 8.17 -2.97 16.71
C ASP A 201 6.99 -2.60 17.62
N ILE A 202 5.76 -2.88 17.19
CA ILE A 202 4.55 -2.46 17.90
C ILE A 202 4.28 -3.26 19.18
N THR A 203 4.95 -4.39 19.34
CA THR A 203 4.77 -5.24 20.53
C THR A 203 5.68 -4.82 21.70
N THR A 204 6.88 -4.32 21.37
CA THR A 204 7.86 -3.84 22.38
C THR A 204 7.90 -2.31 22.47
N ASN A 205 7.35 -1.59 21.48
CA ASN A 205 7.49 -0.15 21.26
C ASN A 205 8.94 0.31 20.95
N GLU A 206 9.81 -0.61 20.61
CA GLU A 206 11.19 -0.31 20.24
C GLU A 206 11.28 0.19 18.80
N ILE A 207 12.15 1.16 18.55
CA ILE A 207 12.49 1.63 17.22
C ILE A 207 13.61 0.75 16.70
N VAL A 208 13.30 -0.09 15.71
CA VAL A 208 14.22 -1.08 15.14
C VAL A 208 15.07 -0.54 13.99
N ALA A 209 14.67 0.56 13.38
CA ALA A 209 15.44 1.25 12.33
C ALA A 209 15.09 2.73 12.28
N THR A 210 16.05 3.57 11.91
CA THR A 210 15.92 5.03 11.73
C THR A 210 16.70 5.52 10.51
N GLY A 211 16.58 6.81 10.18
CA GLY A 211 17.33 7.41 9.07
C GLY A 211 16.74 7.07 7.70
N LEU A 212 15.47 6.67 7.67
CA LEU A 212 14.78 6.32 6.42
C LEU A 212 14.13 7.55 5.80
N SER A 213 14.08 7.56 4.47
CA SER A 213 13.39 8.59 3.70
C SER A 213 12.02 8.10 3.24
N MET A 214 10.96 8.56 3.89
CA MET A 214 9.57 8.18 3.58
C MET A 214 9.40 6.65 3.45
N PRO A 215 9.70 5.84 4.48
CA PRO A 215 9.56 4.39 4.41
C PRO A 215 8.10 3.99 4.23
N HIS A 216 7.83 3.01 3.33
CA HIS A 216 6.49 2.52 3.02
C HIS A 216 6.46 0.99 2.90
N SER A 217 5.26 0.44 3.06
CA SER A 217 4.93 -0.95 2.75
C SER A 217 5.89 -1.97 3.37
N PRO A 218 6.11 -1.97 4.69
CA PRO A 218 6.92 -3.00 5.33
C PRO A 218 6.27 -4.38 5.11
N ARG A 219 7.11 -5.40 4.87
CA ARG A 219 6.65 -6.79 4.71
C ARG A 219 7.69 -7.74 5.28
N TRP A 220 7.25 -8.70 6.07
CA TRP A 220 8.10 -9.79 6.54
C TRP A 220 8.09 -10.93 5.54
N HIS A 221 9.23 -11.25 4.95
CA HIS A 221 9.36 -12.31 3.97
C HIS A 221 10.75 -12.95 4.02
N GLY A 222 10.82 -14.30 3.97
CA GLY A 222 12.09 -15.03 3.96
C GLY A 222 13.00 -14.70 5.16
N GLY A 223 12.43 -14.47 6.34
CA GLY A 223 13.19 -14.16 7.56
C GLY A 223 13.71 -12.72 7.64
N LYS A 224 13.30 -11.82 6.74
CA LYS A 224 13.75 -10.43 6.68
C LYS A 224 12.58 -9.46 6.69
N LEU A 225 12.80 -8.28 7.24
CA LEU A 225 11.86 -7.16 7.18
C LEU A 225 12.19 -6.27 5.97
N TRP A 226 11.44 -6.44 4.90
CA TRP A 226 11.55 -5.68 3.67
C TRP A 226 10.73 -4.41 3.74
N LEU A 227 11.17 -3.37 3.06
CA LEU A 227 10.41 -2.13 2.92
C LEU A 227 10.85 -1.33 1.67
N LEU A 228 10.08 -0.30 1.38
CA LEU A 228 10.33 0.67 0.33
C LEU A 228 10.82 1.96 0.97
N ASN A 229 12.08 2.35 0.74
CA ASN A 229 12.63 3.65 1.11
C ASN A 229 12.27 4.65 0.00
N ALA A 230 11.00 5.11 0.00
CA ALA A 230 10.39 5.75 -1.15
C ALA A 230 11.03 7.09 -1.53
N GLY A 231 11.57 7.82 -0.55
CA GLY A 231 12.25 9.10 -0.79
C GLY A 231 13.60 8.99 -1.48
N THR A 232 14.20 7.78 -1.50
CA THR A 232 15.44 7.47 -2.26
C THR A 232 15.17 6.61 -3.49
N GLY A 233 13.94 6.06 -3.62
CA GLY A 233 13.59 5.14 -4.70
C GLY A 233 14.18 3.74 -4.52
N GLU A 234 14.43 3.30 -3.29
CA GLU A 234 15.10 2.04 -3.02
C GLU A 234 14.18 1.00 -2.39
N PHE A 235 14.21 -0.20 -2.94
CA PHE A 235 13.69 -1.42 -2.35
C PHE A 235 14.83 -2.13 -1.62
N GLY A 236 14.59 -2.56 -0.38
CA GLY A 236 15.57 -3.25 0.44
C GLY A 236 14.97 -3.81 1.72
N PHE A 237 15.84 -4.18 2.65
CA PHE A 237 15.44 -4.77 3.93
C PHE A 237 16.18 -4.13 5.11
N ILE A 238 15.64 -4.29 6.31
CA ILE A 238 16.33 -3.91 7.53
C ILE A 238 17.22 -5.08 7.97
N ASP A 239 18.50 -4.81 8.08
CA ASP A 239 19.45 -5.75 8.67
C ASP A 239 19.15 -5.90 10.18
N PRO A 240 18.89 -7.12 10.67
CA PRO A 240 18.43 -7.32 12.04
C PRO A 240 19.51 -7.04 13.10
N ASP A 241 20.79 -7.12 12.74
CA ASP A 241 21.88 -6.95 13.69
C ASP A 241 22.25 -5.47 13.87
N SER A 242 22.23 -4.71 12.78
CA SER A 242 22.62 -3.29 12.80
C SER A 242 21.44 -2.32 12.86
N GLY A 243 20.21 -2.76 12.56
CA GLY A 243 19.05 -1.90 12.39
C GLY A 243 19.13 -0.98 11.17
N LYS A 244 20.08 -1.22 10.24
CA LYS A 244 20.27 -0.38 9.06
C LYS A 244 19.47 -0.90 7.88
N PHE A 245 19.09 0.02 7.01
CA PHE A 245 18.49 -0.31 5.74
C PHE A 245 19.56 -0.74 4.75
N GLU A 246 19.39 -1.92 4.18
CA GLU A 246 20.26 -2.50 3.14
C GLU A 246 19.53 -2.43 1.80
N PRO A 247 19.90 -1.53 0.88
CA PRO A 247 19.28 -1.41 -0.42
C PRO A 247 19.63 -2.61 -1.31
N VAL A 248 18.63 -3.10 -2.04
CA VAL A 248 18.76 -4.22 -2.98
C VAL A 248 18.59 -3.76 -4.43
N ALA A 249 17.62 -2.87 -4.67
CA ALA A 249 17.34 -2.37 -6.00
C ALA A 249 16.90 -0.91 -5.97
N PHE A 250 17.33 -0.14 -6.99
CA PHE A 250 16.79 1.16 -7.30
C PHE A 250 15.59 1.02 -8.26
N CYS A 251 14.46 1.58 -7.88
CA CYS A 251 13.24 1.62 -8.66
C CYS A 251 12.92 3.09 -8.97
N PRO A 252 12.93 3.52 -10.24
CA PRO A 252 12.90 4.93 -10.62
C PRO A 252 11.50 5.54 -10.51
N GLY A 253 10.99 5.71 -9.29
CA GLY A 253 9.69 6.32 -9.00
C GLY A 253 9.39 6.32 -7.51
N PHE A 254 8.29 6.96 -7.12
CA PHE A 254 7.82 6.90 -5.74
C PHE A 254 7.22 5.53 -5.44
N LEU A 255 7.87 4.81 -4.55
CA LEU A 255 7.55 3.43 -4.23
C LEU A 255 6.38 3.35 -3.25
N ARG A 256 5.34 2.61 -3.61
CA ARG A 256 4.21 2.26 -2.75
C ARG A 256 3.63 0.93 -3.16
N GLY A 257 3.30 0.10 -2.18
CA GLY A 257 2.81 -1.26 -2.41
C GLY A 257 3.95 -2.24 -2.68
N LEU A 258 4.05 -3.25 -1.82
CA LEU A 258 5.02 -4.32 -1.90
C LEU A 258 4.31 -5.63 -1.62
N ALA A 259 4.48 -6.60 -2.50
CA ALA A 259 4.01 -7.97 -2.32
C ALA A 259 5.09 -8.95 -2.76
N PHE A 260 5.09 -10.15 -2.17
CA PHE A 260 5.99 -11.24 -2.53
C PHE A 260 5.22 -12.42 -3.09
N HIS A 261 5.80 -13.07 -4.08
CA HIS A 261 5.36 -14.36 -4.59
C HIS A 261 6.60 -15.22 -4.88
N GLY A 262 6.81 -16.27 -4.09
CA GLY A 262 8.06 -17.04 -4.14
C GLY A 262 9.28 -16.14 -3.98
N ASP A 263 10.18 -16.20 -4.95
CA ASP A 263 11.41 -15.39 -5.00
C ASP A 263 11.23 -14.01 -5.65
N TYR A 264 10.00 -13.63 -6.00
CA TYR A 264 9.72 -12.36 -6.66
C TYR A 264 9.18 -11.33 -5.67
N ALA A 265 9.64 -10.09 -5.81
CA ALA A 265 9.05 -8.90 -5.21
C ALA A 265 8.31 -8.09 -6.28
N VAL A 266 7.04 -7.80 -6.04
CA VAL A 266 6.23 -6.90 -6.89
C VAL A 266 6.16 -5.56 -6.20
N VAL A 267 6.68 -4.53 -6.85
CA VAL A 267 6.79 -3.16 -6.32
C VAL A 267 5.95 -2.21 -7.14
N GLY A 268 5.03 -1.51 -6.48
CA GLY A 268 4.28 -0.42 -7.08
C GLY A 268 5.09 0.88 -7.10
N MET A 269 5.00 1.62 -8.20
CA MET A 269 5.66 2.91 -8.38
C MET A 269 4.67 3.95 -8.92
N SER A 270 4.85 5.21 -8.52
CA SER A 270 4.14 6.33 -9.11
C SER A 270 5.12 7.39 -9.62
N GLY A 271 4.70 8.13 -10.65
CA GLY A 271 5.42 9.32 -11.12
C GLY A 271 5.41 10.45 -10.09
N PRO A 272 6.24 11.48 -10.31
CA PRO A 272 6.24 12.68 -9.47
C PRO A 272 4.86 13.32 -9.40
N ARG A 273 4.50 13.82 -8.23
CA ARG A 273 3.26 14.57 -8.02
C ARG A 273 3.54 16.07 -8.06
N HIS A 274 2.62 16.82 -8.64
CA HIS A 274 2.76 18.29 -8.76
C HIS A 274 2.48 19.05 -7.45
N ASP A 275 2.05 18.36 -6.38
CA ASP A 275 1.65 18.96 -5.10
C ASP A 275 2.80 19.30 -4.14
N GLY A 276 4.05 19.15 -4.57
CA GLY A 276 5.24 19.45 -3.78
C GLY A 276 5.52 18.47 -2.62
N THR A 277 4.67 17.47 -2.40
CA THR A 277 4.84 16.49 -1.31
C THR A 277 6.16 15.73 -1.41
N PHE A 278 6.68 15.54 -2.62
CA PHE A 278 7.90 14.79 -2.91
C PHE A 278 9.07 15.68 -3.37
N SER A 279 8.90 17.01 -3.41
CA SER A 279 9.97 17.91 -3.81
C SER A 279 11.11 17.93 -2.80
N GLY A 280 12.34 18.00 -3.30
CA GLY A 280 13.55 18.06 -2.50
C GLY A 280 13.98 16.72 -1.90
N LEU A 281 13.43 15.59 -2.33
CA LEU A 281 13.92 14.26 -1.96
C LEU A 281 15.08 13.80 -2.86
N GLU A 282 15.91 12.91 -2.36
CA GLU A 282 17.05 12.34 -3.12
C GLU A 282 16.59 11.66 -4.42
N LEU A 283 15.40 11.06 -4.42
CA LEU A 283 14.83 10.45 -5.61
C LEU A 283 14.76 11.40 -6.80
N GLU A 284 14.39 12.68 -6.61
CA GLU A 284 14.35 13.66 -7.71
C GLU A 284 15.72 13.88 -8.33
N GLU A 285 16.77 13.99 -7.49
CA GLU A 285 18.14 14.15 -7.96
C GLU A 285 18.64 12.90 -8.71
N ARG A 286 18.16 11.71 -8.31
CA ARG A 286 18.49 10.43 -8.96
C ARG A 286 17.75 10.27 -10.29
N LEU A 287 16.47 10.66 -10.36
CA LEU A 287 15.68 10.62 -11.60
C LEU A 287 16.25 11.59 -12.65
N ALA A 288 16.62 12.81 -12.25
CA ALA A 288 17.21 13.79 -13.16
C ALA A 288 18.54 13.33 -13.79
N LYS A 289 19.21 12.33 -13.23
CA LYS A 289 20.43 11.72 -13.80
C LYS A 289 20.14 10.59 -14.78
N LEU A 290 18.91 10.14 -14.91
CA LEU A 290 18.47 9.11 -15.85
C LEU A 290 17.94 9.71 -17.18
N GLU A 291 17.60 10.99 -17.18
CA GLU A 291 17.20 11.78 -18.37
C GLU A 291 18.45 12.27 -19.13
#